data_f7dbf056feb0387fbe2f1624ab5a5d26
#
_entry.id   f7dbf056feb0387fbe2f1624ab5a5d26
#
_cell.length_a   1.000
_cell.length_b   1.000
_cell.length_c   1.000
_cell.angle_alpha   90.00
_cell.angle_beta   90.00
_cell.angle_gamma   90.00
#
_symmetry.space_group_name_H-M   'P 1'
#
loop_
_entity.id
_entity.type
_entity.pdbx_description
1 polymer ?
#
loop_
_entity_poly.entity_id
_entity_poly.type
_entity_poly.pdbx_seq_one_letter_code
_entity_poly.pdbx_strand_id
1 'polypeptide(L)'
;MAAKSKSAPAPYAGVKKKINFALQGGGSHGAFGWGVMDKFLEDGRIEIEGVSGTSAGSMNAVVYAYGILKGNDGAREALYNFWKAISDAGQRFAPPKMPWDTGGGHHKENPFAGIIKSMMSSLSPYQLNPMNYNPLREVLESQVDFEALERSQLTKLFICATNVRTGKVRIFHTPEVTAKTVLASACLPQVFQAVEIDGEHYWDGGYMGNPVLYPLFYYTETRDVVILHINPIERPGPPTTSADIANRLNEITFNSSLIKEMRSVYFVQKLLDDGWIKDEHRDKLKYVLIHSVRADNAMSDLSSASKMNSEWKFLTMLRDRGRALAGEWLTHNFAHLGVRSTVDLKKEFL
;
A
#
# COMPACT_ATOMS: atom_id res chain seq x y z
N MET A 1 -17.40 20.92 -32.89
CA MET A 1 -16.87 21.71 -31.77
C MET A 1 -15.72 20.92 -31.15
N ALA A 2 -14.49 21.36 -31.37
CA ALA A 2 -13.30 20.70 -30.83
C ALA A 2 -13.20 20.95 -29.34
N ALA A 3 -13.10 19.89 -28.54
CA ALA A 3 -12.85 19.96 -27.11
C ALA A 3 -11.48 20.62 -26.88
N LYS A 4 -11.47 21.78 -26.21
CA LYS A 4 -10.24 22.42 -25.75
C LYS A 4 -9.51 21.45 -24.81
N SER A 5 -8.34 20.98 -25.20
CA SER A 5 -7.43 20.27 -24.29
C SER A 5 -7.11 21.20 -23.13
N LYS A 6 -7.48 20.83 -21.90
CA LYS A 6 -7.03 21.53 -20.70
C LYS A 6 -5.52 21.36 -20.64
N SER A 7 -4.78 22.45 -20.82
CA SER A 7 -3.33 22.48 -20.60
C SER A 7 -3.03 21.99 -19.19
N ALA A 8 -1.99 21.16 -19.04
CA ALA A 8 -1.49 20.74 -17.74
C ALA A 8 -1.23 21.99 -16.88
N PRO A 9 -1.57 21.98 -15.57
CA PRO A 9 -1.29 23.10 -14.69
C PRO A 9 0.21 23.38 -14.65
N ALA A 10 0.58 24.66 -14.68
CA ALA A 10 1.98 25.05 -14.58
C ALA A 10 2.62 24.49 -13.29
N PRO A 11 3.90 24.08 -13.29
CA PRO A 11 4.55 23.57 -12.12
C PRO A 11 4.55 24.59 -10.97
N TYR A 12 4.28 24.12 -9.75
CA TYR A 12 4.27 24.97 -8.56
C TYR A 12 5.64 25.60 -8.31
N ALA A 13 5.71 26.94 -8.33
CA ALA A 13 6.94 27.71 -8.19
C ALA A 13 7.33 28.03 -6.72
N GLY A 14 6.53 27.60 -5.73
CA GLY A 14 6.77 27.84 -4.31
C GLY A 14 7.62 26.74 -3.65
N VAL A 15 7.97 26.95 -2.37
CA VAL A 15 8.67 25.92 -1.56
C VAL A 15 7.74 24.74 -1.33
N LYS A 16 8.15 23.56 -1.77
CA LYS A 16 7.41 22.31 -1.57
C LYS A 16 7.47 21.89 -0.11
N LYS A 17 6.39 21.32 0.40
CA LYS A 17 6.38 20.65 1.71
C LYS A 17 6.87 19.21 1.55
N LYS A 18 7.79 18.78 2.42
CA LYS A 18 8.31 17.41 2.42
C LYS A 18 7.46 16.52 3.32
N ILE A 19 7.14 15.33 2.84
CA ILE A 19 6.44 14.29 3.61
C ILE A 19 7.08 12.93 3.40
N ASN A 20 6.74 11.98 4.27
CA ASN A 20 6.89 10.56 4.03
C ASN A 20 5.54 9.93 3.72
N PHE A 21 5.52 8.95 2.83
CA PHE A 21 4.36 8.08 2.65
C PHE A 21 4.53 6.75 3.36
N ALA A 22 3.43 6.26 3.93
CA ALA A 22 3.32 4.93 4.50
C ALA A 22 2.13 4.20 3.85
N LEU A 23 2.42 3.24 2.95
CA LEU A 23 1.47 2.66 2.02
C LEU A 23 1.03 1.26 2.47
N GLN A 24 -0.25 1.10 2.82
CA GLN A 24 -0.81 -0.21 3.13
C GLN A 24 -0.85 -1.12 1.89
N GLY A 25 -0.70 -2.43 2.14
CA GLY A 25 -1.03 -3.50 1.22
C GLY A 25 -2.52 -3.83 1.22
N GLY A 26 -2.96 -4.45 0.14
CA GLY A 26 -4.36 -4.82 -0.01
C GLY A 26 -4.70 -5.35 -1.40
N GLY A 27 -3.75 -5.93 -2.12
CA GLY A 27 -3.95 -6.45 -3.48
C GLY A 27 -4.43 -5.35 -4.43
N SER A 28 -5.47 -5.63 -5.22
CA SER A 28 -6.04 -4.67 -6.18
C SER A 28 -6.56 -3.38 -5.55
N HIS A 29 -6.88 -3.39 -4.24
CA HIS A 29 -7.22 -2.16 -3.52
C HIS A 29 -6.06 -1.17 -3.46
N GLY A 30 -4.82 -1.59 -3.71
CA GLY A 30 -3.66 -0.73 -3.91
C GLY A 30 -3.82 0.31 -5.04
N ALA A 31 -4.74 0.08 -5.99
CA ALA A 31 -5.10 1.05 -7.02
C ALA A 31 -5.76 2.34 -6.45
N PHE A 32 -6.39 2.26 -5.27
CA PHE A 32 -6.80 3.44 -4.52
C PHE A 32 -5.58 4.29 -4.12
N GLY A 33 -4.52 3.64 -3.61
CA GLY A 33 -3.24 4.29 -3.30
C GLY A 33 -2.59 4.94 -4.52
N TRP A 34 -2.64 4.28 -5.69
CA TRP A 34 -2.26 4.90 -6.96
C TRP A 34 -3.02 6.22 -7.18
N GLY A 35 -4.34 6.23 -7.01
CA GLY A 35 -5.15 7.43 -7.20
C GLY A 35 -4.75 8.57 -6.25
N VAL A 36 -4.47 8.25 -4.98
CA VAL A 36 -3.99 9.22 -3.98
C VAL A 36 -2.64 9.80 -4.42
N MET A 37 -1.67 8.95 -4.73
CA MET A 37 -0.32 9.38 -5.14
C MET A 37 -0.38 10.21 -6.42
N ASP A 38 -1.17 9.79 -7.42
CA ASP A 38 -1.34 10.52 -8.69
C ASP A 38 -1.89 11.93 -8.44
N LYS A 39 -2.84 12.10 -7.50
CA LYS A 39 -3.37 13.43 -7.16
C LYS A 39 -2.38 14.32 -6.41
N PHE A 40 -1.57 13.75 -5.52
CA PHE A 40 -0.49 14.47 -4.84
C PHE A 40 0.58 14.93 -5.84
N LEU A 41 0.94 14.09 -6.80
CA LEU A 41 1.88 14.41 -7.87
C LEU A 41 1.35 15.50 -8.80
N GLU A 42 0.05 15.43 -9.16
CA GLU A 42 -0.63 16.45 -9.97
C GLU A 42 -0.68 17.81 -9.28
N ASP A 43 -0.92 17.82 -7.96
CA ASP A 43 -0.92 19.04 -7.13
C ASP A 43 0.45 19.72 -7.13
N GLY A 44 1.52 18.97 -7.07
CA GLY A 44 2.90 19.43 -7.24
C GLY A 44 3.49 20.22 -6.07
N ARG A 45 2.74 20.52 -5.02
CA ARG A 45 3.18 21.27 -3.82
C ARG A 45 3.90 20.41 -2.79
N ILE A 46 3.94 19.09 -3.00
CA ILE A 46 4.48 18.12 -2.07
C ILE A 46 5.68 17.41 -2.70
N GLU A 47 6.71 17.20 -1.89
CA GLU A 47 7.87 16.36 -2.18
C GLU A 47 7.86 15.16 -1.23
N ILE A 48 8.08 13.97 -1.75
CA ILE A 48 8.09 12.73 -0.96
C ILE A 48 9.53 12.32 -0.71
N GLU A 49 9.99 12.39 0.54
CA GLU A 49 11.35 12.03 0.93
C GLU A 49 11.53 10.53 1.07
N GLY A 50 10.58 9.87 1.74
CA GLY A 50 10.64 8.45 1.99
C GLY A 50 9.28 7.76 1.79
N VAL A 51 9.32 6.50 1.37
CA VAL A 51 8.11 5.67 1.22
C VAL A 51 8.33 4.33 1.89
N SER A 52 7.50 4.03 2.88
CA SER A 52 7.35 2.68 3.42
C SER A 52 6.17 2.00 2.76
N GLY A 53 6.36 0.77 2.27
CA GLY A 53 5.33 0.04 1.55
C GLY A 53 5.29 -1.45 1.88
N THR A 54 4.09 -1.99 1.89
CA THR A 54 3.83 -3.41 2.12
C THR A 54 2.93 -3.95 1.01
N SER A 55 3.28 -5.12 0.43
CA SER A 55 2.46 -5.79 -0.58
C SER A 55 2.16 -4.86 -1.79
N ALA A 56 0.90 -4.61 -2.14
CA ALA A 56 0.54 -3.64 -3.18
C ALA A 56 1.07 -2.22 -2.89
N GLY A 57 1.23 -1.85 -1.61
CA GLY A 57 1.90 -0.61 -1.20
C GLY A 57 3.38 -0.58 -1.57
N SER A 58 4.08 -1.72 -1.50
CA SER A 58 5.47 -1.84 -1.94
C SER A 58 5.61 -1.67 -3.46
N MET A 59 4.64 -2.19 -4.22
CA MET A 59 4.59 -2.02 -5.67
C MET A 59 4.39 -0.55 -6.05
N ASN A 60 3.42 0.14 -5.43
CA ASN A 60 3.23 1.58 -5.62
C ASN A 60 4.49 2.37 -5.26
N ALA A 61 5.18 2.00 -4.17
CA ALA A 61 6.40 2.67 -3.71
C ALA A 61 7.54 2.59 -4.73
N VAL A 62 7.83 1.40 -5.26
CA VAL A 62 8.94 1.23 -6.21
C VAL A 62 8.62 1.83 -7.58
N VAL A 63 7.38 1.70 -8.05
CA VAL A 63 6.93 2.30 -9.31
C VAL A 63 6.97 3.82 -9.24
N TYR A 64 6.51 4.41 -8.13
CA TYR A 64 6.64 5.83 -7.87
C TYR A 64 8.12 6.26 -7.86
N ALA A 65 8.96 5.59 -7.07
CA ALA A 65 10.36 5.97 -6.91
C ALA A 65 11.17 5.86 -8.22
N TYR A 66 10.82 4.93 -9.07
CA TYR A 66 11.38 4.85 -10.43
C TYR A 66 10.84 5.97 -11.33
N GLY A 67 9.52 6.17 -11.34
CA GLY A 67 8.89 7.16 -12.19
C GLY A 67 9.29 8.60 -11.87
N ILE A 68 9.54 8.92 -10.58
CA ILE A 68 9.92 10.28 -10.15
C ILE A 68 11.31 10.71 -10.67
N LEU A 69 12.13 9.79 -11.15
CA LEU A 69 13.37 10.10 -11.86
C LEU A 69 13.12 10.98 -13.09
N LYS A 70 11.91 10.90 -13.66
CA LYS A 70 11.43 11.73 -14.76
C LYS A 70 10.47 12.84 -14.33
N GLY A 71 10.48 13.17 -13.03
CA GLY A 71 9.58 14.17 -12.44
C GLY A 71 8.18 13.65 -12.14
N ASN A 72 7.30 14.55 -11.67
CA ASN A 72 5.95 14.20 -11.22
C ASN A 72 5.12 13.51 -12.32
N ASP A 73 5.17 14.01 -13.56
CA ASP A 73 4.43 13.40 -14.68
C ASP A 73 4.97 12.02 -15.04
N GLY A 74 6.31 11.82 -14.95
CA GLY A 74 6.91 10.51 -15.11
C GLY A 74 6.46 9.50 -14.05
N ALA A 75 6.32 9.94 -12.80
CA ALA A 75 5.78 9.09 -11.73
C ALA A 75 4.30 8.74 -11.94
N ARG A 76 3.49 9.69 -12.40
CA ARG A 76 2.08 9.48 -12.73
C ARG A 76 1.91 8.48 -13.87
N GLU A 77 2.72 8.63 -14.92
CA GLU A 77 2.73 7.72 -16.07
C GLU A 77 3.17 6.31 -15.66
N ALA A 78 4.23 6.20 -14.86
CA ALA A 78 4.72 4.90 -14.38
C ALA A 78 3.66 4.16 -13.57
N LEU A 79 2.98 4.84 -12.64
CA LEU A 79 1.88 4.26 -11.87
C LEU A 79 0.71 3.81 -12.77
N TYR A 80 0.35 4.61 -13.77
CA TYR A 80 -0.69 4.23 -14.73
C TYR A 80 -0.29 2.98 -15.53
N ASN A 81 0.92 2.95 -16.07
CA ASN A 81 1.42 1.85 -16.89
C ASN A 81 1.52 0.55 -16.07
N PHE A 82 1.99 0.65 -14.82
CA PHE A 82 2.06 -0.49 -13.91
C PHE A 82 0.68 -1.10 -13.65
N TRP A 83 -0.31 -0.30 -13.24
CA TRP A 83 -1.66 -0.81 -12.97
C TRP A 83 -2.36 -1.32 -14.24
N LYS A 84 -2.05 -0.73 -15.40
CA LYS A 84 -2.51 -1.25 -16.69
C LYS A 84 -1.89 -2.63 -16.98
N ALA A 85 -0.59 -2.80 -16.76
CA ALA A 85 0.09 -4.07 -16.94
C ALA A 85 -0.43 -5.15 -15.95
N ILE A 86 -0.75 -4.78 -14.71
CA ILE A 86 -1.44 -5.67 -13.73
C ILE A 86 -2.77 -6.14 -14.29
N SER A 87 -3.58 -5.25 -14.86
CA SER A 87 -4.87 -5.62 -15.45
C SER A 87 -4.70 -6.56 -16.63
N ASP A 88 -3.76 -6.25 -17.52
CA ASP A 88 -3.52 -7.05 -18.73
C ASP A 88 -2.98 -8.45 -18.38
N ALA A 89 -2.08 -8.54 -17.38
CA ALA A 89 -1.61 -9.81 -16.85
C ALA A 89 -2.77 -10.61 -16.21
N GLY A 90 -3.57 -9.97 -15.38
CA GLY A 90 -4.72 -10.62 -14.74
C GLY A 90 -5.73 -11.18 -15.74
N GLN A 91 -5.94 -10.51 -16.86
CA GLN A 91 -6.82 -11.02 -17.93
C GLN A 91 -6.23 -12.24 -18.67
N ARG A 92 -4.90 -12.29 -18.86
CA ARG A 92 -4.23 -13.43 -19.51
C ARG A 92 -4.30 -14.70 -18.67
N PHE A 93 -4.27 -14.56 -17.35
CA PHE A 93 -4.24 -15.68 -16.40
C PHE A 93 -5.60 -15.93 -15.74
N ALA A 94 -6.63 -15.15 -16.08
CA ALA A 94 -7.98 -15.44 -15.63
C ALA A 94 -8.44 -16.80 -16.17
N PRO A 95 -9.02 -17.69 -15.33
CA PRO A 95 -9.63 -18.90 -15.83
C PRO A 95 -10.68 -18.54 -16.87
N PRO A 96 -10.85 -19.35 -17.93
CA PRO A 96 -11.87 -19.10 -18.95
C PRO A 96 -13.23 -18.93 -18.26
N LYS A 97 -13.93 -17.82 -18.61
CA LYS A 97 -15.30 -17.60 -18.10
C LYS A 97 -16.17 -18.77 -18.53
N MET A 98 -16.66 -19.51 -17.56
CA MET A 98 -17.58 -20.62 -17.84
C MET A 98 -18.95 -20.04 -18.25
N PRO A 99 -19.74 -20.75 -19.11
CA PRO A 99 -21.01 -20.24 -19.63
C PRO A 99 -22.04 -19.85 -18.55
N TRP A 100 -21.85 -20.29 -17.31
CA TRP A 100 -22.69 -19.95 -16.15
C TRP A 100 -22.17 -18.78 -15.31
N ASP A 101 -21.01 -18.20 -15.64
CA ASP A 101 -20.48 -16.97 -15.04
C ASP A 101 -21.16 -15.72 -15.63
N THR A 102 -22.49 -15.69 -15.61
CA THR A 102 -23.24 -14.49 -15.99
C THR A 102 -23.11 -13.47 -14.88
N GLY A 103 -22.36 -12.40 -15.14
CA GLY A 103 -22.08 -11.30 -14.22
C GLY A 103 -23.33 -10.54 -13.77
N GLY A 104 -24.06 -11.08 -12.82
CA GLY A 104 -25.20 -10.45 -12.16
C GLY A 104 -25.28 -10.94 -10.72
N GLY A 105 -25.28 -10.00 -9.78
CA GLY A 105 -25.26 -10.22 -8.35
C GLY A 105 -26.22 -11.30 -7.84
N HIS A 106 -25.77 -12.03 -6.82
CA HIS A 106 -26.28 -13.24 -6.20
C HIS A 106 -25.93 -14.53 -6.94
N HIS A 107 -24.64 -14.90 -6.90
CA HIS A 107 -24.21 -16.24 -7.25
C HIS A 107 -24.84 -17.26 -6.29
N LYS A 108 -25.78 -18.07 -6.80
CA LYS A 108 -25.98 -19.41 -6.24
C LYS A 108 -24.69 -20.17 -6.56
N GLU A 109 -23.79 -20.28 -5.59
CA GLU A 109 -22.58 -21.09 -5.74
C GLU A 109 -22.99 -22.48 -6.18
N ASN A 110 -22.49 -22.91 -7.33
CA ASN A 110 -22.65 -24.30 -7.76
C ASN A 110 -22.02 -25.18 -6.65
N PRO A 111 -22.76 -26.11 -6.03
CA PRO A 111 -22.21 -26.99 -4.97
C PRO A 111 -20.91 -27.68 -5.38
N PHE A 112 -20.75 -28.02 -6.65
CA PHE A 112 -19.51 -28.58 -7.21
C PHE A 112 -18.35 -27.57 -7.20
N ALA A 113 -18.57 -26.31 -7.50
CA ALA A 113 -17.55 -25.27 -7.44
C ALA A 113 -17.08 -25.02 -5.98
N GLY A 114 -18.00 -25.12 -5.02
CA GLY A 114 -17.69 -25.05 -3.59
C GLY A 114 -16.80 -26.22 -3.13
N ILE A 115 -17.09 -27.44 -3.59
CA ILE A 115 -16.27 -28.62 -3.28
C ILE A 115 -14.88 -28.49 -3.90
N ILE A 116 -14.77 -28.10 -5.15
CA ILE A 116 -13.46 -27.91 -5.84
C ILE A 116 -12.67 -26.81 -5.13
N LYS A 117 -13.28 -25.67 -4.80
CA LYS A 117 -12.66 -24.58 -4.07
C LYS A 117 -12.18 -25.02 -2.69
N SER A 118 -12.96 -25.83 -1.96
CA SER A 118 -12.60 -26.42 -0.68
C SER A 118 -11.41 -27.40 -0.81
N MET A 119 -11.42 -28.26 -1.83
CA MET A 119 -10.28 -29.15 -2.10
C MET A 119 -9.03 -28.39 -2.49
N MET A 120 -9.12 -27.37 -3.34
CA MET A 120 -7.99 -26.51 -3.71
C MET A 120 -7.45 -25.71 -2.51
N SER A 121 -8.31 -25.27 -1.59
CA SER A 121 -7.87 -24.59 -0.38
C SER A 121 -7.13 -25.47 0.62
N SER A 122 -7.18 -26.78 0.45
CA SER A 122 -6.44 -27.76 1.25
C SER A 122 -5.04 -28.08 0.69
N LEU A 123 -4.74 -27.61 -0.53
CA LEU A 123 -3.44 -27.82 -1.17
C LEU A 123 -2.54 -26.60 -0.94
N SER A 124 -1.25 -26.87 -0.73
CA SER A 124 -0.26 -25.80 -0.58
C SER A 124 0.12 -25.19 -1.94
N PRO A 125 0.64 -23.96 -1.98
CA PRO A 125 1.19 -23.37 -3.22
C PRO A 125 2.30 -24.21 -3.85
N TYR A 126 3.03 -24.99 -3.04
CA TYR A 126 4.06 -25.90 -3.53
C TYR A 126 3.49 -27.07 -4.36
N GLN A 127 2.25 -27.45 -4.08
CA GLN A 127 1.53 -28.50 -4.82
C GLN A 127 0.77 -27.93 -6.02
N LEU A 128 0.18 -26.72 -5.88
CA LEU A 128 -0.62 -26.07 -6.93
C LEU A 128 0.24 -25.39 -8.01
N ASN A 129 1.40 -24.87 -7.63
CA ASN A 129 2.31 -24.14 -8.49
C ASN A 129 3.77 -24.59 -8.26
N PRO A 130 4.11 -25.85 -8.62
CA PRO A 130 5.45 -26.42 -8.38
C PRO A 130 6.56 -25.69 -9.13
N MET A 131 6.23 -25.04 -10.26
CA MET A 131 7.17 -24.23 -11.02
C MET A 131 7.39 -22.82 -10.43
N ASN A 132 6.68 -22.48 -9.35
CA ASN A 132 6.73 -21.19 -8.67
C ASN A 132 6.54 -19.99 -9.64
N TYR A 133 5.66 -20.14 -10.62
CA TYR A 133 5.37 -19.09 -11.58
C TYR A 133 4.58 -17.96 -10.89
N ASN A 134 5.10 -16.73 -11.02
CA ASN A 134 4.43 -15.54 -10.48
C ASN A 134 4.41 -14.44 -11.55
N PRO A 135 3.25 -14.15 -12.16
CA PRO A 135 3.14 -13.16 -13.22
C PRO A 135 3.49 -11.73 -12.78
N LEU A 136 3.43 -11.44 -11.47
CA LEU A 136 3.82 -10.14 -10.93
C LEU A 136 5.31 -9.85 -11.15
N ARG A 137 6.16 -10.89 -11.27
CA ARG A 137 7.59 -10.73 -11.57
C ARG A 137 7.79 -10.05 -12.92
N GLU A 138 7.15 -10.59 -13.97
CA GLU A 138 7.27 -10.07 -15.33
C GLU A 138 6.75 -8.62 -15.41
N VAL A 139 5.64 -8.34 -14.71
CA VAL A 139 5.10 -6.99 -14.63
C VAL A 139 6.10 -6.03 -13.98
N LEU A 140 6.64 -6.38 -12.81
CA LEU A 140 7.60 -5.52 -12.09
C LEU A 140 8.86 -5.27 -12.92
N GLU A 141 9.48 -6.32 -13.46
CA GLU A 141 10.71 -6.24 -14.23
C GLU A 141 10.53 -5.48 -15.57
N SER A 142 9.32 -5.49 -16.14
CA SER A 142 9.00 -4.72 -17.35
C SER A 142 8.70 -3.24 -17.08
N GLN A 143 8.31 -2.87 -15.85
CA GLN A 143 7.88 -1.51 -15.51
C GLN A 143 8.90 -0.73 -14.68
N VAL A 144 9.85 -1.39 -14.03
CA VAL A 144 10.82 -0.77 -13.12
C VAL A 144 12.24 -1.23 -13.47
N ASP A 145 13.11 -0.27 -13.77
CA ASP A 145 14.54 -0.49 -13.83
C ASP A 145 15.11 -0.38 -12.41
N PHE A 146 15.32 -1.55 -11.79
CA PHE A 146 15.79 -1.66 -10.40
C PHE A 146 17.25 -1.18 -10.24
N GLU A 147 18.09 -1.26 -11.29
CA GLU A 147 19.46 -0.73 -11.24
C GLU A 147 19.45 0.81 -11.22
N ALA A 148 18.57 1.43 -12.01
CA ALA A 148 18.39 2.89 -11.98
C ALA A 148 17.82 3.33 -10.62
N LEU A 149 16.92 2.54 -10.03
CA LEU A 149 16.35 2.80 -8.71
C LEU A 149 17.41 2.73 -7.62
N GLU A 150 18.27 1.70 -7.62
CA GLU A 150 19.37 1.54 -6.66
C GLU A 150 20.33 2.74 -6.66
N ARG A 151 20.66 3.23 -7.85
CA ARG A 151 21.54 4.41 -8.00
C ARG A 151 20.88 5.74 -7.60
N SER A 152 19.56 5.74 -7.42
CA SER A 152 18.81 6.96 -7.11
C SER A 152 18.86 7.32 -5.64
N GLN A 153 19.04 8.63 -5.37
CA GLN A 153 18.98 9.23 -4.03
C GLN A 153 17.69 10.06 -3.82
N LEU A 154 16.76 10.08 -4.79
CA LEU A 154 15.61 10.98 -4.76
C LEU A 154 14.56 10.57 -3.73
N THR A 155 14.35 9.27 -3.52
CA THR A 155 13.35 8.75 -2.59
C THR A 155 13.92 7.56 -1.82
N LYS A 156 13.83 7.59 -0.50
CA LYS A 156 14.22 6.48 0.36
C LYS A 156 13.08 5.45 0.41
N LEU A 157 13.38 4.22 0.05
CA LEU A 157 12.41 3.11 0.08
C LEU A 157 12.63 2.21 1.28
N PHE A 158 11.51 1.73 1.84
CA PHE A 158 11.45 0.79 2.96
C PHE A 158 10.39 -0.26 2.65
N ILE A 159 10.82 -1.40 2.12
CA ILE A 159 9.93 -2.48 1.69
C ILE A 159 9.86 -3.54 2.79
N CYS A 160 8.64 -3.77 3.28
CA CYS A 160 8.40 -4.68 4.41
C CYS A 160 8.10 -6.11 3.92
N ALA A 161 8.78 -7.09 4.51
CA ALA A 161 8.44 -8.51 4.39
C ALA A 161 8.48 -9.20 5.76
N THR A 162 7.88 -10.38 5.87
CA THR A 162 7.88 -11.21 7.08
C THR A 162 8.86 -12.37 6.91
N ASN A 163 9.88 -12.46 7.77
CA ASN A 163 10.78 -13.62 7.80
C ASN A 163 10.03 -14.84 8.34
N VAL A 164 9.94 -15.89 7.53
CA VAL A 164 9.13 -17.09 7.84
C VAL A 164 9.68 -17.85 9.05
N ARG A 165 11.00 -17.95 9.15
CA ARG A 165 11.66 -18.75 10.20
C ARG A 165 11.53 -18.08 11.58
N THR A 166 11.65 -16.76 11.63
CA THR A 166 11.71 -16.02 12.90
C THR A 166 10.41 -15.34 13.28
N GLY A 167 9.48 -15.17 12.34
CA GLY A 167 8.27 -14.35 12.51
C GLY A 167 8.55 -12.86 12.65
N LYS A 168 9.77 -12.39 12.36
CA LYS A 168 10.16 -10.99 12.52
C LYS A 168 9.97 -10.21 11.22
N VAL A 169 9.74 -8.89 11.36
CA VAL A 169 9.76 -7.97 10.25
C VAL A 169 11.16 -7.89 9.63
N ARG A 170 11.23 -7.85 8.30
CA ARG A 170 12.43 -7.48 7.53
C ARG A 170 12.10 -6.25 6.69
N ILE A 171 12.92 -5.23 6.78
CA ILE A 171 12.83 -4.05 5.94
C ILE A 171 13.99 -4.09 4.95
N PHE A 172 13.66 -4.03 3.67
CA PHE A 172 14.63 -3.83 2.60
C PHE A 172 14.71 -2.34 2.28
N HIS A 173 15.90 -1.77 2.41
CA HIS A 173 16.20 -0.37 2.12
C HIS A 173 16.51 -0.18 0.63
N THR A 174 16.49 1.03 0.12
CA THR A 174 16.68 1.35 -1.30
C THR A 174 17.76 0.52 -2.02
N PRO A 175 19.00 0.36 -1.49
CA PRO A 175 20.02 -0.42 -2.17
C PRO A 175 19.71 -1.93 -2.26
N GLU A 176 18.83 -2.44 -1.40
CA GLU A 176 18.42 -3.86 -1.36
C GLU A 176 17.14 -4.12 -2.17
N VAL A 177 16.50 -3.07 -2.70
CA VAL A 177 15.20 -3.20 -3.36
C VAL A 177 15.36 -3.73 -4.77
N THR A 178 14.81 -4.91 -4.99
CA THR A 178 14.78 -5.63 -6.26
C THR A 178 13.36 -6.14 -6.54
N ALA A 179 13.08 -6.62 -7.75
CA ALA A 179 11.81 -7.30 -8.02
C ALA A 179 11.55 -8.43 -7.00
N LYS A 180 12.61 -9.16 -6.62
CA LYS A 180 12.51 -10.27 -5.67
C LYS A 180 12.09 -9.83 -4.26
N THR A 181 12.60 -8.71 -3.77
CA THR A 181 12.21 -8.15 -2.45
C THR A 181 10.79 -7.60 -2.45
N VAL A 182 10.35 -6.99 -3.56
CA VAL A 182 8.95 -6.55 -3.72
C VAL A 182 8.01 -7.75 -3.78
N LEU A 183 8.38 -8.82 -4.48
CA LEU A 183 7.61 -10.07 -4.51
C LEU A 183 7.54 -10.73 -3.14
N ALA A 184 8.61 -10.68 -2.35
CA ALA A 184 8.61 -11.16 -0.95
C ALA A 184 7.59 -10.38 -0.11
N SER A 185 7.56 -9.05 -0.27
CA SER A 185 6.58 -8.18 0.39
C SER A 185 5.12 -8.48 0.04
N ALA A 186 4.86 -9.09 -1.13
CA ALA A 186 3.53 -9.43 -1.63
C ALA A 186 3.26 -10.95 -1.68
N CYS A 187 4.09 -11.75 -1.03
CA CYS A 187 4.02 -13.21 -1.04
C CYS A 187 2.99 -13.71 -0.02
N LEU A 188 1.71 -13.77 -0.40
CA LEU A 188 0.68 -14.41 0.42
C LEU A 188 0.91 -15.91 0.49
N PRO A 189 1.06 -16.52 1.69
CA PRO A 189 1.44 -17.93 1.86
C PRO A 189 0.41 -18.93 1.34
N GLN A 190 -0.84 -18.49 1.13
CA GLN A 190 -1.90 -19.32 0.54
C GLN A 190 -1.88 -19.33 -1.00
N VAL A 191 -1.13 -18.41 -1.62
CA VAL A 191 -1.12 -18.20 -3.09
C VAL A 191 0.24 -18.52 -3.70
N PHE A 192 1.33 -18.14 -3.03
CA PHE A 192 2.69 -18.25 -3.55
C PHE A 192 3.62 -19.02 -2.59
N GLN A 193 4.60 -19.71 -3.16
CA GLN A 193 5.71 -20.27 -2.40
C GLN A 193 6.50 -19.12 -1.74
N ALA A 194 7.08 -19.38 -0.57
CA ALA A 194 7.91 -18.40 0.12
C ALA A 194 9.06 -17.92 -0.77
N VAL A 195 9.34 -16.62 -0.76
CA VAL A 195 10.43 -16.05 -1.55
C VAL A 195 11.73 -16.20 -0.77
N GLU A 196 12.71 -16.89 -1.33
CA GLU A 196 14.04 -17.04 -0.74
C GLU A 196 14.92 -15.84 -1.12
N ILE A 197 15.55 -15.19 -0.15
CA ILE A 197 16.56 -14.13 -0.30
C ILE A 197 17.67 -14.41 0.70
N ASP A 198 18.88 -14.57 0.21
CA ASP A 198 20.10 -14.80 1.02
C ASP A 198 19.96 -15.96 2.04
N GLY A 199 19.33 -17.06 1.61
CA GLY A 199 19.12 -18.26 2.42
C GLY A 199 17.98 -18.16 3.44
N GLU A 200 17.28 -17.05 3.52
CA GLU A 200 16.09 -16.85 4.36
C GLU A 200 14.83 -16.78 3.49
N HIS A 201 13.70 -17.21 4.05
CA HIS A 201 12.42 -17.25 3.35
C HIS A 201 11.48 -16.17 3.86
N TYR A 202 10.72 -15.56 2.94
CA TYR A 202 9.86 -14.42 3.25
C TYR A 202 8.45 -14.60 2.75
N TRP A 203 7.50 -14.14 3.54
CA TRP A 203 6.09 -13.94 3.21
C TRP A 203 5.72 -12.47 3.20
N ASP A 204 4.47 -12.19 2.80
CA ASP A 204 3.88 -10.85 2.76
C ASP A 204 4.17 -10.08 4.07
N GLY A 205 4.61 -8.84 3.89
CA GLY A 205 4.94 -7.96 5.02
C GLY A 205 3.75 -7.65 5.90
N GLY A 206 2.52 -7.74 5.37
CA GLY A 206 1.29 -7.41 6.06
C GLY A 206 1.05 -8.16 7.36
N TYR A 207 1.68 -9.33 7.55
CA TYR A 207 1.59 -10.07 8.81
C TYR A 207 2.35 -9.38 9.96
N MET A 208 3.41 -8.62 9.65
CA MET A 208 4.25 -7.99 10.67
C MET A 208 4.29 -6.46 10.59
N GLY A 209 3.88 -5.86 9.45
CA GLY A 209 3.85 -4.41 9.27
C GLY A 209 3.05 -3.98 8.04
N ASN A 210 1.94 -3.27 8.24
CA ASN A 210 1.09 -2.85 7.13
C ASN A 210 0.54 -1.41 7.31
N PRO A 211 1.34 -0.40 6.95
CA PRO A 211 2.78 -0.40 6.68
C PRO A 211 3.62 -0.37 7.96
N VAL A 212 4.93 -0.53 7.83
CA VAL A 212 5.88 -0.25 8.92
C VAL A 212 6.26 1.23 8.90
N LEU A 213 6.24 1.90 10.04
CA LEU A 213 6.47 3.34 10.14
C LEU A 213 7.85 3.70 10.67
N TYR A 214 8.41 2.91 11.61
CA TYR A 214 9.64 3.26 12.29
C TYR A 214 10.82 3.60 11.35
N PRO A 215 11.00 3.02 10.13
CA PRO A 215 12.10 3.42 9.26
C PRO A 215 11.99 4.87 8.79
N LEU A 216 10.74 5.36 8.63
CA LEU A 216 10.50 6.76 8.28
C LEU A 216 10.91 7.71 9.41
N PHE A 217 10.89 7.24 10.66
CA PHE A 217 11.31 8.05 11.80
C PHE A 217 12.84 8.16 11.89
N TYR A 218 13.54 7.07 11.60
CA TYR A 218 14.99 6.99 11.81
C TYR A 218 15.83 7.38 10.58
N TYR A 219 15.30 7.19 9.38
CA TYR A 219 16.09 7.31 8.15
C TYR A 219 15.67 8.47 7.23
N THR A 220 14.67 9.28 7.61
CA THR A 220 14.27 10.48 6.87
C THR A 220 14.36 11.72 7.76
N GLU A 221 14.40 12.93 7.14
CA GLU A 221 14.49 14.19 7.87
C GLU A 221 13.13 14.76 8.23
N THR A 222 12.17 14.66 7.30
CA THR A 222 10.83 15.21 7.54
C THR A 222 10.09 14.49 8.67
N ARG A 223 9.31 15.28 9.43
CA ARG A 223 8.50 14.78 10.54
C ARG A 223 7.13 14.30 10.09
N ASP A 224 6.69 14.74 8.92
CA ASP A 224 5.34 14.46 8.42
C ASP A 224 5.26 13.07 7.79
N VAL A 225 4.39 12.23 8.33
CA VAL A 225 4.09 10.91 7.79
C VAL A 225 2.62 10.83 7.41
N VAL A 226 2.36 10.66 6.13
CA VAL A 226 1.00 10.47 5.59
C VAL A 226 0.77 8.98 5.36
N ILE A 227 -0.18 8.42 6.10
CA ILE A 227 -0.53 7.00 6.00
C ILE A 227 -1.71 6.86 5.03
N LEU A 228 -1.55 5.98 4.04
CA LEU A 228 -2.63 5.59 3.14
C LEU A 228 -3.28 4.32 3.69
N HIS A 229 -4.45 4.49 4.32
CA HIS A 229 -5.24 3.40 4.86
C HIS A 229 -6.15 2.82 3.78
N ILE A 230 -5.93 1.56 3.44
CA ILE A 230 -6.76 0.80 2.49
C ILE A 230 -7.66 -0.19 3.24
N ASN A 231 -7.18 -0.70 4.38
CA ASN A 231 -7.91 -1.66 5.19
C ASN A 231 -8.68 -0.91 6.29
N PRO A 232 -10.01 -1.08 6.38
CA PRO A 232 -10.82 -0.40 7.39
C PRO A 232 -10.38 -0.77 8.82
N ILE A 233 -10.24 0.25 9.68
CA ILE A 233 -9.98 0.06 11.10
C ILE A 233 -11.29 -0.24 11.83
N GLU A 234 -12.35 0.49 11.49
CA GLU A 234 -13.66 0.36 12.10
C GLU A 234 -14.68 -0.24 11.13
N ARG A 235 -15.59 -1.02 11.64
CA ARG A 235 -16.75 -1.56 10.93
C ARG A 235 -18.01 -1.40 11.77
N PRO A 236 -19.14 -1.01 11.19
CA PRO A 236 -20.40 -0.92 11.93
C PRO A 236 -20.94 -2.32 12.25
N GLY A 237 -21.12 -2.60 13.54
CA GLY A 237 -21.70 -3.85 14.04
C GLY A 237 -20.78 -5.09 13.94
N PRO A 238 -21.19 -6.19 14.58
CA PRO A 238 -20.44 -7.44 14.52
C PRO A 238 -20.68 -8.19 13.19
N PRO A 239 -19.65 -8.85 12.63
CA PRO A 239 -19.84 -9.71 11.46
C PRO A 239 -20.64 -10.95 11.85
N THR A 240 -21.63 -11.34 11.03
CA THR A 240 -22.56 -12.45 11.34
C THR A 240 -22.45 -13.62 10.36
N THR A 241 -21.92 -13.41 9.15
CA THR A 241 -21.66 -14.49 8.20
C THR A 241 -20.23 -14.98 8.28
N SER A 242 -19.96 -16.23 7.89
CA SER A 242 -18.60 -16.78 7.82
C SER A 242 -17.68 -15.93 6.95
N ALA A 243 -18.20 -15.39 5.84
CA ALA A 243 -17.44 -14.52 4.94
C ALA A 243 -17.07 -13.19 5.63
N ASP A 244 -18.03 -12.55 6.31
CA ASP A 244 -17.79 -11.29 7.01
C ASP A 244 -16.83 -11.47 8.20
N ILE A 245 -16.94 -12.60 8.92
CA ILE A 245 -16.00 -12.96 10.00
C ILE A 245 -14.59 -13.11 9.44
N ALA A 246 -14.41 -13.86 8.36
CA ALA A 246 -13.11 -14.03 7.71
C ALA A 246 -12.55 -12.70 7.19
N ASN A 247 -13.39 -11.85 6.59
CA ASN A 247 -13.02 -10.51 6.17
C ASN A 247 -12.53 -9.66 7.35
N ARG A 248 -13.29 -9.66 8.45
CA ARG A 248 -12.94 -8.85 9.63
C ARG A 248 -11.66 -9.34 10.31
N LEU A 249 -11.45 -10.65 10.41
CA LEU A 249 -10.21 -11.23 10.91
C LEU A 249 -9.01 -10.78 10.06
N ASN A 250 -9.14 -10.79 8.75
CA ASN A 250 -8.10 -10.29 7.85
C ASN A 250 -7.80 -8.80 8.10
N GLU A 251 -8.83 -7.94 8.17
CA GLU A 251 -8.65 -6.51 8.46
C GLU A 251 -7.98 -6.25 9.81
N ILE A 252 -8.41 -6.95 10.87
CA ILE A 252 -7.81 -6.83 12.20
C ILE A 252 -6.34 -7.25 12.18
N THR A 253 -6.04 -8.39 11.55
CA THR A 253 -4.67 -8.91 11.45
C THR A 253 -3.76 -7.91 10.75
N PHE A 254 -4.19 -7.39 9.59
CA PHE A 254 -3.39 -6.48 8.78
C PHE A 254 -3.27 -5.07 9.36
N ASN A 255 -4.16 -4.67 10.28
CA ASN A 255 -4.07 -3.37 10.97
C ASN A 255 -3.34 -3.48 12.34
N SER A 256 -3.17 -4.68 12.90
CA SER A 256 -2.70 -4.86 14.28
C SER A 256 -1.31 -4.26 14.54
N SER A 257 -0.40 -4.40 13.58
CA SER A 257 0.96 -3.84 13.67
C SER A 257 0.94 -2.30 13.62
N LEU A 258 0.17 -1.72 12.71
CA LEU A 258 0.01 -0.28 12.60
C LEU A 258 -0.54 0.33 13.89
N ILE A 259 -1.59 -0.28 14.47
CA ILE A 259 -2.17 0.18 15.74
C ILE A 259 -1.11 0.16 16.86
N LYS A 260 -0.26 -0.88 16.92
CA LYS A 260 0.83 -0.95 17.90
C LYS A 260 1.86 0.16 17.68
N GLU A 261 2.26 0.42 16.44
CA GLU A 261 3.19 1.53 16.14
C GLU A 261 2.58 2.89 16.49
N MET A 262 1.28 3.13 16.21
CA MET A 262 0.59 4.37 16.58
C MET A 262 0.57 4.59 18.10
N ARG A 263 0.38 3.54 18.89
CA ARG A 263 0.50 3.62 20.35
C ARG A 263 1.89 4.03 20.80
N SER A 264 2.92 3.50 20.14
CA SER A 264 4.32 3.87 20.43
C SER A 264 4.61 5.33 20.07
N VAL A 265 4.12 5.80 18.91
CA VAL A 265 4.23 7.21 18.52
C VAL A 265 3.52 8.12 19.53
N TYR A 266 2.28 7.78 19.93
CA TYR A 266 1.55 8.53 20.94
C TYR A 266 2.29 8.58 22.28
N PHE A 267 2.88 7.46 22.71
CA PHE A 267 3.65 7.41 23.95
C PHE A 267 4.87 8.35 23.92
N VAL A 268 5.62 8.37 22.80
CA VAL A 268 6.77 9.29 22.65
C VAL A 268 6.31 10.75 22.61
N GLN A 269 5.25 11.06 21.86
CA GLN A 269 4.67 12.41 21.87
C GLN A 269 4.28 12.85 23.28
N LYS A 270 3.60 11.97 24.04
CA LYS A 270 3.21 12.25 25.41
C LYS A 270 4.42 12.52 26.34
N LEU A 271 5.50 11.74 26.21
CA LEU A 271 6.72 11.99 27.00
C LEU A 271 7.32 13.37 26.70
N LEU A 272 7.28 13.80 25.44
CA LEU A 272 7.79 15.09 25.01
C LEU A 272 6.86 16.25 25.45
N ASP A 273 5.54 16.08 25.32
CA ASP A 273 4.54 17.11 25.63
C ASP A 273 4.43 17.33 27.14
N ASP A 274 4.46 16.25 27.94
CA ASP A 274 4.38 16.32 29.41
C ASP A 274 5.73 16.74 30.06
N GLY A 275 6.79 16.93 29.27
CA GLY A 275 8.11 17.36 29.78
C GLY A 275 8.86 16.28 30.56
N TRP A 276 8.57 14.99 30.32
CA TRP A 276 9.23 13.88 31.04
C TRP A 276 10.65 13.60 30.52
N ILE A 277 10.98 14.13 29.33
CA ILE A 277 12.31 14.03 28.74
C ILE A 277 13.09 15.28 29.10
N LYS A 278 14.29 15.10 29.68
CA LYS A 278 15.22 16.20 29.94
C LYS A 278 15.55 16.95 28.66
N ASP A 279 15.70 18.27 28.75
CA ASP A 279 15.95 19.14 27.59
C ASP A 279 17.17 18.71 26.76
N GLU A 280 18.25 18.24 27.41
CA GLU A 280 19.46 17.72 26.78
C GLU A 280 19.24 16.47 25.88
N HIS A 281 18.08 15.83 26.00
CA HIS A 281 17.73 14.64 25.24
C HIS A 281 16.53 14.82 24.30
N ARG A 282 15.86 15.98 24.33
CA ARG A 282 14.66 16.22 23.51
C ARG A 282 14.96 16.10 22.02
N ASP A 283 16.11 16.63 21.58
CA ASP A 283 16.53 16.60 20.16
C ASP A 283 16.90 15.20 19.66
N LYS A 284 17.07 14.23 20.56
CA LYS A 284 17.32 12.83 20.20
C LYS A 284 16.04 12.08 19.80
N LEU A 285 14.87 12.65 20.11
CA LEU A 285 13.58 12.08 19.79
C LEU A 285 12.89 12.94 18.73
N LYS A 286 12.48 12.30 17.64
CA LYS A 286 11.73 12.96 16.59
C LYS A 286 10.27 13.11 16.98
N TYR A 287 9.75 14.33 17.05
CA TYR A 287 8.33 14.58 17.19
C TYR A 287 7.64 14.40 15.83
N VAL A 288 7.10 13.20 15.58
CA VAL A 288 6.49 12.82 14.30
C VAL A 288 5.11 13.43 14.18
N LEU A 289 4.76 13.95 13.01
CA LEU A 289 3.44 14.48 12.68
C LEU A 289 2.69 13.46 11.84
N ILE A 290 1.60 12.92 12.36
CA ILE A 290 0.83 11.85 11.71
C ILE A 290 -0.36 12.44 10.97
N HIS A 291 -0.48 12.04 9.72
CA HIS A 291 -1.58 12.36 8.82
C HIS A 291 -2.15 11.06 8.24
N SER A 292 -3.41 11.08 7.84
CA SER A 292 -4.06 9.88 7.31
C SER A 292 -4.96 10.22 6.13
N VAL A 293 -4.84 9.45 5.06
CA VAL A 293 -5.81 9.39 3.96
C VAL A 293 -6.52 8.05 4.09
N ARG A 294 -7.78 8.04 4.51
CA ARG A 294 -8.53 6.83 4.90
C ARG A 294 -9.57 6.46 3.86
N ALA A 295 -9.50 5.22 3.39
CA ALA A 295 -10.44 4.67 2.43
C ALA A 295 -11.75 4.13 3.05
N ASP A 296 -11.93 4.18 4.38
CA ASP A 296 -13.04 3.52 5.09
C ASP A 296 -14.41 3.75 4.41
N ASN A 297 -14.77 5.01 4.19
CA ASN A 297 -16.04 5.36 3.55
C ASN A 297 -16.00 5.14 2.03
N ALA A 298 -14.87 5.45 1.40
CA ALA A 298 -14.71 5.36 -0.05
C ALA A 298 -14.72 3.92 -0.58
N MET A 299 -14.49 2.92 0.29
CA MET A 299 -14.41 1.51 -0.05
C MET A 299 -15.28 0.62 0.85
N SER A 300 -16.25 1.20 1.55
CA SER A 300 -17.15 0.50 2.47
C SER A 300 -18.01 -0.57 1.79
N ASP A 301 -18.29 -0.38 0.49
CA ASP A 301 -19.02 -1.29 -0.40
C ASP A 301 -18.20 -2.50 -0.88
N LEU A 302 -16.89 -2.54 -0.59
CA LEU A 302 -15.98 -3.56 -1.07
C LEU A 302 -15.70 -4.64 -0.01
N SER A 303 -15.58 -5.89 -0.48
CA SER A 303 -15.18 -7.04 0.33
C SER A 303 -13.72 -7.41 0.10
N SER A 304 -13.15 -8.28 0.95
CA SER A 304 -11.80 -8.80 0.75
C SER A 304 -11.66 -9.61 -0.54
N ALA A 305 -12.74 -10.22 -1.05
CA ALA A 305 -12.72 -10.94 -2.32
C ALA A 305 -12.35 -10.03 -3.50
N SER A 306 -12.75 -8.75 -3.46
CA SER A 306 -12.40 -7.79 -4.50
C SER A 306 -10.92 -7.40 -4.54
N LYS A 307 -10.13 -7.76 -3.51
CA LYS A 307 -8.66 -7.58 -3.51
C LYS A 307 -7.94 -8.37 -4.61
N MET A 308 -8.61 -9.38 -5.20
CA MET A 308 -8.08 -10.17 -6.32
C MET A 308 -8.64 -9.74 -7.67
N ASN A 309 -9.51 -8.71 -7.73
CA ASN A 309 -10.10 -8.23 -8.97
C ASN A 309 -9.12 -7.31 -9.71
N SER A 310 -8.57 -7.80 -10.83
CA SER A 310 -7.64 -7.05 -11.69
C SER A 310 -8.31 -6.42 -12.92
N GLU A 311 -9.64 -6.41 -13.01
CA GLU A 311 -10.35 -5.77 -14.12
C GLU A 311 -10.04 -4.28 -14.20
N TRP A 312 -9.69 -3.80 -15.39
CA TRP A 312 -9.30 -2.40 -15.60
C TRP A 312 -10.34 -1.39 -15.10
N LYS A 313 -11.62 -1.68 -15.37
CA LYS A 313 -12.73 -0.86 -14.90
C LYS A 313 -12.76 -0.75 -13.36
N PHE A 314 -12.46 -1.83 -12.66
CA PHE A 314 -12.41 -1.86 -11.21
C PHE A 314 -11.20 -1.07 -10.68
N LEU A 315 -10.01 -1.28 -11.26
CA LEU A 315 -8.79 -0.57 -10.86
C LEU A 315 -8.89 0.93 -11.09
N THR A 316 -9.45 1.35 -12.24
CA THR A 316 -9.67 2.78 -12.53
C THR A 316 -10.72 3.41 -11.63
N MET A 317 -11.78 2.68 -11.26
CA MET A 317 -12.75 3.14 -10.27
C MET A 317 -12.07 3.42 -8.91
N LEU A 318 -11.20 2.51 -8.44
CA LEU A 318 -10.45 2.71 -7.21
C LEU A 318 -9.49 3.90 -7.29
N ARG A 319 -8.76 4.03 -8.40
CA ARG A 319 -7.93 5.22 -8.68
C ARG A 319 -8.74 6.50 -8.56
N ASP A 320 -9.91 6.56 -9.19
CA ASP A 320 -10.72 7.79 -9.24
C ASP A 320 -11.27 8.14 -7.85
N ARG A 321 -11.67 7.14 -7.05
CA ARG A 321 -12.02 7.31 -5.64
C ARG A 321 -10.83 7.86 -4.82
N GLY A 322 -9.63 7.31 -5.05
CA GLY A 322 -8.39 7.77 -4.41
C GLY A 322 -8.05 9.21 -4.77
N ARG A 323 -8.16 9.57 -6.04
CA ARG A 323 -7.93 10.95 -6.52
C ARG A 323 -8.90 11.96 -5.90
N ALA A 324 -10.19 11.61 -5.84
CA ALA A 324 -11.22 12.47 -5.26
C ALA A 324 -10.92 12.75 -3.78
N LEU A 325 -10.70 11.68 -3.00
CA LEU A 325 -10.40 11.81 -1.57
C LEU A 325 -9.10 12.56 -1.31
N ALA A 326 -8.06 12.34 -2.12
CA ALA A 326 -6.80 13.06 -2.02
C ALA A 326 -6.96 14.56 -2.31
N GLY A 327 -7.81 14.93 -3.28
CA GLY A 327 -8.13 16.32 -3.57
C GLY A 327 -8.79 17.03 -2.38
N GLU A 328 -9.77 16.39 -1.76
CA GLU A 328 -10.42 16.89 -0.54
C GLU A 328 -9.43 16.98 0.62
N TRP A 329 -8.62 15.93 0.81
CA TRP A 329 -7.60 15.90 1.86
C TRP A 329 -6.59 17.04 1.71
N LEU A 330 -6.06 17.27 0.51
CA LEU A 330 -5.13 18.38 0.23
C LEU A 330 -5.75 19.74 0.52
N THR A 331 -7.03 19.94 0.20
CA THR A 331 -7.73 21.17 0.48
C THR A 331 -7.80 21.48 1.98
N HIS A 332 -8.06 20.47 2.80
CA HIS A 332 -8.27 20.66 4.24
C HIS A 332 -6.98 20.55 5.07
N ASN A 333 -6.01 19.76 4.62
CA ASN A 333 -4.89 19.36 5.45
C ASN A 333 -3.52 19.90 5.00
N PHE A 334 -3.37 20.38 3.76
CA PHE A 334 -2.08 20.87 3.27
C PHE A 334 -1.46 21.93 4.18
N ALA A 335 -2.23 22.87 4.74
CA ALA A 335 -1.74 23.91 5.64
C ALA A 335 -1.13 23.33 6.92
N HIS A 336 -1.57 22.15 7.36
CA HIS A 336 -1.13 21.52 8.61
C HIS A 336 0.18 20.77 8.48
N LEU A 337 0.61 20.40 7.26
CA LEU A 337 1.90 19.77 7.01
C LEU A 337 3.04 20.64 7.53
N GLY A 338 3.95 20.05 8.30
CA GLY A 338 5.05 20.72 9.00
C GLY A 338 4.67 21.46 10.28
N VAL A 339 3.36 21.52 10.61
CA VAL A 339 2.84 22.30 11.75
C VAL A 339 2.29 21.40 12.84
N ARG A 340 1.33 20.52 12.52
CA ARG A 340 0.66 19.64 13.48
C ARG A 340 0.11 18.39 12.82
N SER A 341 -0.07 17.32 13.58
CA SER A 341 -0.80 16.14 13.16
C SER A 341 -2.24 16.49 12.76
N THR A 342 -2.79 15.79 11.77
CA THR A 342 -4.22 15.85 11.39
C THR A 342 -5.02 14.66 11.91
N VAL A 343 -4.36 13.76 12.64
CA VAL A 343 -4.91 12.57 13.29
C VAL A 343 -4.83 12.75 14.80
N ASP A 344 -5.92 12.49 15.49
CA ASP A 344 -5.93 12.35 16.95
C ASP A 344 -5.58 10.90 17.32
N LEU A 345 -4.29 10.67 17.62
CA LEU A 345 -3.78 9.32 17.90
C LEU A 345 -4.48 8.66 19.07
N LYS A 346 -4.85 9.44 20.10
CA LYS A 346 -5.53 8.91 21.29
C LYS A 346 -6.93 8.40 20.94
N LYS A 347 -7.68 9.20 20.20
CA LYS A 347 -9.06 8.88 19.81
C LYS A 347 -9.14 7.73 18.81
N GLU A 348 -8.19 7.66 17.86
CA GLU A 348 -8.29 6.75 16.71
C GLU A 348 -7.59 5.40 16.95
N PHE A 349 -6.60 5.32 17.86
CA PHE A 349 -5.77 4.12 18.00
C PHE A 349 -5.60 3.61 19.44
N LEU A 350 -6.15 4.32 20.46
CA LEU A 350 -6.13 3.91 21.87
C LEU A 350 -7.53 3.68 22.40
#